data_12c73e0f97d1c72d1de1d286d3ab5a17
#
_entry.id   12c73e0f97d1c72d1de1d286d3ab5a17
#
_cell.length_a   1.000
_cell.length_b   1.000
_cell.length_c   1.000
_cell.angle_alpha   90.00
_cell.angle_beta   90.00
_cell.angle_gamma   90.00
#
_symmetry.space_group_name_H-M   'P 1'
#
loop_
_entity.id
_entity.type
_entity.pdbx_description
1 polymer ?
#
loop_
_entity_poly.entity_id
_entity_poly.type
_entity_poly.pdbx_seq_one_letter_code
_entity_poly.pdbx_strand_id
1 'polypeptide(L)'
;NSLVAIPGSSYGTQGQDRVIFSGFSCSMESWSCNGEEPWISDGTLSGTLEVDNIRVGDTSMTTADGQGALIDIIGSQPRSFFQSGETIYFTADDNESGREIWKFDLIQTSSTGGVMIKDIKTGSSDSFDIGMAVEFTQFGEDVYFAADDGITGVELWKTDGTTSGTILVRNVDLNANSSNPKHLTVVGDDLYFTANDGVHGTELWKSNGTSVGTEIHSDISEGSNSSNPKDLIAFSNNLYFVAHNGSKNVVMATMGSTTIAFNPMGLNITNPSVGTIFSDSIYFTANEGLFQINLISIHPGANPILFIVPVDLHDWNEAPEILVATDNEIDSENILFLTNDFNNNPDSRYLFYHWDNSYSNLHYV
;
A
#
# COMPACT_ATOMS: atom_id res chain seq x y z
N ASN A 1 -11.37 2.55 5.24
CA ASN A 1 -11.14 3.82 5.96
C ASN A 1 -9.65 3.94 6.19
N SER A 2 -8.99 4.88 5.52
CA SER A 2 -7.57 5.11 5.75
C SER A 2 -7.37 5.93 7.02
N LEU A 3 -6.49 5.43 7.89
CA LEU A 3 -6.05 6.13 9.08
C LEU A 3 -4.52 6.23 8.98
N VAL A 4 -3.96 7.43 9.16
CA VAL A 4 -2.52 7.64 9.18
C VAL A 4 -2.12 8.21 10.54
N ALA A 5 -1.17 7.55 11.21
CA ALA A 5 -0.55 8.03 12.42
C ALA A 5 0.61 8.98 12.08
N ILE A 6 0.65 10.13 12.74
CA ILE A 6 1.71 11.14 12.62
C ILE A 6 2.46 11.18 13.93
N PRO A 7 3.69 10.68 14.00
CA PRO A 7 4.49 10.72 15.24
C PRO A 7 4.78 12.15 15.69
N GLY A 8 4.59 12.43 16.97
CA GLY A 8 4.77 13.77 17.55
C GLY A 8 6.22 14.28 17.57
N SER A 9 7.20 13.42 17.32
CA SER A 9 8.62 13.81 17.17
C SER A 9 8.89 14.44 15.80
N SER A 10 7.95 14.34 14.87
CA SER A 10 8.06 14.91 13.54
C SER A 10 7.52 16.34 13.56
N TYR A 11 8.41 17.30 13.28
CA TYR A 11 8.08 18.66 12.85
C TYR A 11 7.30 19.59 13.80
N GLY A 12 7.89 19.91 14.95
CA GLY A 12 7.47 21.11 15.71
C GLY A 12 6.09 21.08 16.38
N THR A 13 5.40 19.97 16.38
CA THR A 13 4.06 19.78 16.96
C THR A 13 4.08 19.47 18.47
N GLN A 14 5.00 20.02 19.23
CA GLN A 14 5.07 19.87 20.69
C GLN A 14 5.03 18.42 21.23
N GLY A 15 5.46 17.44 20.44
CA GLY A 15 5.64 16.06 20.89
C GLY A 15 4.35 15.26 21.10
N GLN A 16 3.23 15.66 20.52
CA GLN A 16 1.98 14.87 20.55
C GLN A 16 1.77 14.13 19.24
N ASP A 17 1.53 12.83 19.35
CA ASP A 17 1.10 12.01 18.22
C ASP A 17 -0.28 12.47 17.74
N ARG A 18 -0.49 12.41 16.42
CA ARG A 18 -1.77 12.76 15.79
C ARG A 18 -2.22 11.63 14.87
N VAL A 19 -3.50 11.61 14.58
CA VAL A 19 -4.08 10.71 13.58
C VAL A 19 -4.89 11.52 12.59
N ILE A 20 -4.83 11.13 11.32
CA ILE A 20 -5.66 11.67 10.24
C ILE A 20 -6.60 10.56 9.79
N PHE A 21 -7.85 10.92 9.58
CA PHE A 21 -8.90 9.97 9.22
C PHE A 21 -10.04 10.66 8.46
N SER A 22 -10.88 9.86 7.85
CA SER A 22 -12.15 10.30 7.27
C SER A 22 -13.22 10.26 8.36
N GLY A 23 -13.96 11.34 8.54
CA GLY A 23 -14.97 11.47 9.58
C GLY A 23 -16.17 12.30 9.15
N PHE A 24 -17.27 12.20 9.92
CA PHE A 24 -18.50 12.95 9.70
C PHE A 24 -18.65 14.06 10.74
N SER A 25 -19.07 15.25 10.30
CA SER A 25 -19.58 16.30 11.19
C SER A 25 -21.06 16.56 10.95
N CYS A 26 -21.83 16.62 12.03
CA CYS A 26 -23.24 17.00 11.97
C CYS A 26 -23.58 17.99 13.08
N SER A 27 -24.29 19.05 12.73
CA SER A 27 -24.85 20.00 13.70
C SER A 27 -26.30 19.60 14.03
N MET A 28 -26.53 19.27 15.28
CA MET A 28 -27.90 19.02 15.78
C MET A 28 -28.77 20.27 15.85
N GLU A 29 -28.14 21.46 15.92
CA GLU A 29 -28.84 22.74 15.99
C GLU A 29 -29.35 23.18 14.63
N SER A 30 -28.56 22.98 13.55
CA SER A 30 -28.89 23.35 12.18
C SER A 30 -29.48 22.23 11.35
N TRP A 31 -29.50 21.00 11.87
CA TRP A 31 -29.90 19.80 11.13
C TRP A 31 -29.11 19.64 9.82
N SER A 32 -27.83 19.97 9.86
CA SER A 32 -26.93 19.88 8.72
C SER A 32 -25.74 18.99 9.02
N CYS A 33 -25.28 18.25 8.00
CA CYS A 33 -24.05 17.45 8.06
C CYS A 33 -23.15 17.82 6.87
N ASN A 34 -21.83 17.75 7.07
CA ASN A 34 -20.86 17.98 6.00
C ASN A 34 -20.53 16.70 5.22
N GLY A 35 -21.10 15.56 5.65
CA GLY A 35 -20.73 14.27 5.06
C GLY A 35 -19.36 13.76 5.56
N GLU A 36 -18.73 12.93 4.77
CA GLU A 36 -17.43 12.34 5.07
C GLU A 36 -16.31 13.25 4.59
N GLU A 37 -15.61 13.91 5.54
CA GLU A 37 -14.57 14.89 5.30
C GLU A 37 -13.25 14.54 5.99
N PRO A 38 -12.08 15.18 5.66
CA PRO A 38 -10.82 14.90 6.33
C PRO A 38 -10.77 15.50 7.74
N TRP A 39 -10.33 14.71 8.70
CA TRP A 39 -10.20 15.06 10.12
C TRP A 39 -8.80 14.78 10.64
N ILE A 40 -8.37 15.58 11.64
CA ILE A 40 -7.14 15.38 12.40
C ILE A 40 -7.46 15.34 13.89
N SER A 41 -6.78 14.50 14.67
CA SER A 41 -6.95 14.38 16.11
C SER A 41 -5.64 14.12 16.83
N ASP A 42 -5.47 14.74 18.00
CA ASP A 42 -4.42 14.45 18.99
C ASP A 42 -4.91 13.56 20.14
N GLY A 43 -6.08 12.94 19.97
CA GLY A 43 -6.73 12.12 20.99
C GLY A 43 -7.56 12.90 22.00
N THR A 44 -7.58 14.23 21.94
CA THR A 44 -8.44 15.07 22.78
C THR A 44 -9.63 15.62 22.00
N LEU A 45 -10.70 15.99 22.73
CA LEU A 45 -11.88 16.59 22.10
C LEU A 45 -11.54 17.95 21.47
N SER A 46 -10.68 18.75 22.10
CA SER A 46 -10.26 20.07 21.57
C SER A 46 -9.25 19.98 20.43
N GLY A 47 -8.50 18.89 20.34
CA GLY A 47 -7.53 18.63 19.27
C GLY A 47 -8.09 17.76 18.14
N THR A 48 -9.38 17.39 18.19
CA THR A 48 -10.08 16.69 17.12
C THR A 48 -10.83 17.72 16.27
N LEU A 49 -10.32 17.96 15.06
CA LEU A 49 -10.77 19.03 14.17
C LEU A 49 -11.02 18.51 12.76
N GLU A 50 -12.06 19.02 12.12
CA GLU A 50 -12.26 18.92 10.68
C GLU A 50 -11.18 19.76 9.98
N VAL A 51 -10.45 19.15 9.04
CA VAL A 51 -9.39 19.83 8.28
C VAL A 51 -10.03 20.80 7.28
N ASP A 52 -11.03 20.32 6.56
CA ASP A 52 -11.79 21.12 5.58
C ASP A 52 -13.14 20.47 5.29
N ASN A 53 -14.09 21.30 4.82
CA ASN A 53 -15.32 20.89 4.18
C ASN A 53 -15.15 21.04 2.66
N ILE A 54 -14.55 20.04 2.04
CA ILE A 54 -14.15 20.05 0.62
C ILE A 54 -15.39 20.06 -0.28
N ARG A 55 -16.37 19.19 0.03
CA ARG A 55 -17.61 19.07 -0.73
C ARG A 55 -18.71 19.95 -0.13
N VAL A 56 -18.68 21.22 -0.44
CA VAL A 56 -19.65 22.19 0.07
C VAL A 56 -21.01 22.00 -0.63
N GLY A 57 -22.07 21.82 0.15
CA GLY A 57 -23.44 21.83 -0.36
C GLY A 57 -24.31 20.61 -0.05
N ASP A 58 -23.73 19.52 0.42
CA ASP A 58 -24.49 18.32 0.85
C ASP A 58 -25.06 18.46 2.27
N THR A 59 -25.58 19.63 2.61
CA THR A 59 -25.85 20.04 4.00
C THR A 59 -27.28 19.78 4.46
N SER A 60 -28.19 19.22 3.65
CA SER A 60 -29.59 19.12 4.08
C SER A 60 -30.00 17.70 4.45
N MET A 61 -30.28 17.47 5.74
CA MET A 61 -31.12 16.36 6.20
C MET A 61 -32.58 16.63 5.84
N THR A 62 -32.96 16.64 4.57
CA THR A 62 -34.38 16.73 4.19
C THR A 62 -34.87 15.34 3.80
N THR A 63 -35.83 14.83 4.58
CA THR A 63 -36.63 13.68 4.16
C THR A 63 -37.64 14.13 3.13
N ALA A 64 -37.74 13.42 2.03
CA ALA A 64 -38.79 13.62 1.02
C ALA A 64 -40.21 13.45 1.57
N ASP A 65 -40.33 12.88 2.77
CA ASP A 65 -41.63 12.56 3.42
C ASP A 65 -41.81 13.17 4.83
N GLY A 66 -40.85 13.98 5.30
CA GLY A 66 -40.86 14.57 6.64
C GLY A 66 -40.64 13.57 7.79
N GLN A 67 -40.22 12.34 7.50
CA GLN A 67 -40.11 11.25 8.50
C GLN A 67 -38.64 10.98 8.94
N GLY A 68 -37.67 11.81 8.59
CA GLY A 68 -36.31 11.75 9.15
C GLY A 68 -35.41 10.63 8.62
N ALA A 69 -35.53 10.21 7.36
CA ALA A 69 -34.53 9.34 6.75
C ALA A 69 -33.31 10.17 6.29
N LEU A 70 -32.12 9.74 6.68
CA LEU A 70 -30.86 10.29 6.16
C LEU A 70 -30.82 10.08 4.65
N ILE A 71 -30.88 11.15 3.88
CA ILE A 71 -30.56 11.10 2.45
C ILE A 71 -29.02 11.14 2.39
N ASP A 72 -28.42 10.34 1.53
CA ASP A 72 -26.99 10.16 1.33
C ASP A 72 -26.22 11.49 1.36
N ILE A 73 -25.71 11.82 2.55
CA ILE A 73 -24.76 12.92 2.72
C ILE A 73 -23.40 12.31 2.45
N ILE A 74 -22.92 12.50 1.23
CA ILE A 74 -21.74 11.77 0.75
C ILE A 74 -20.46 12.43 1.24
N GLY A 75 -20.37 13.76 1.27
CA GLY A 75 -19.15 14.51 1.55
C GLY A 75 -18.06 14.24 0.50
N SER A 76 -16.85 14.67 0.77
CA SER A 76 -15.71 14.49 -0.15
C SER A 76 -15.11 13.10 -0.15
N GLN A 77 -15.51 12.27 0.81
CA GLN A 77 -15.04 10.88 0.94
C GLN A 77 -13.51 10.75 0.83
N PRO A 78 -12.73 11.39 1.69
CA PRO A 78 -11.27 11.37 1.57
C PRO A 78 -10.73 9.95 1.79
N ARG A 79 -9.73 9.56 0.98
CA ARG A 79 -9.11 8.23 0.99
C ARG A 79 -7.60 8.34 0.84
N SER A 80 -6.93 7.24 1.20
CA SER A 80 -5.50 7.04 0.90
C SER A 80 -4.61 8.14 1.45
N PHE A 81 -4.81 8.53 2.72
CA PHE A 81 -3.93 9.51 3.35
C PHE A 81 -2.49 9.02 3.37
N PHE A 82 -1.56 9.90 3.00
CA PHE A 82 -0.14 9.64 2.94
C PHE A 82 0.66 10.85 3.42
N GLN A 83 1.56 10.65 4.36
CA GLN A 83 2.44 11.70 4.87
C GLN A 83 3.77 11.71 4.10
N SER A 84 4.13 12.88 3.57
CA SER A 84 5.47 13.17 3.05
C SER A 84 5.96 14.46 3.67
N GLY A 85 6.94 14.37 4.55
CA GLY A 85 7.40 15.51 5.33
C GLY A 85 6.27 16.12 6.17
N GLU A 86 6.02 17.42 5.96
CA GLU A 86 4.98 18.18 6.65
C GLU A 86 3.66 18.23 5.88
N THR A 87 3.58 17.59 4.73
CA THR A 87 2.41 17.58 3.86
C THR A 87 1.71 16.23 3.92
N ILE A 88 0.38 16.27 4.02
CA ILE A 88 -0.49 15.12 3.86
C ILE A 88 -1.11 15.16 2.48
N TYR A 89 -0.91 14.09 1.73
CA TYR A 89 -1.55 13.83 0.43
C TYR A 89 -2.72 12.88 0.63
N PHE A 90 -3.77 13.06 -0.13
CA PHE A 90 -4.96 12.20 -0.10
C PHE A 90 -5.78 12.38 -1.38
N THR A 91 -6.81 11.56 -1.58
CA THR A 91 -7.78 11.74 -2.65
C THR A 91 -9.13 12.17 -2.08
N ALA A 92 -9.81 13.08 -2.75
CA ALA A 92 -11.15 13.56 -2.37
C ALA A 92 -11.93 14.02 -3.60
N ASP A 93 -13.25 14.08 -3.47
CA ASP A 93 -14.21 14.51 -4.49
C ASP A 93 -14.91 15.82 -4.03
N ASP A 94 -14.71 16.92 -4.78
CA ASP A 94 -15.35 18.21 -4.50
C ASP A 94 -16.72 18.38 -5.17
N ASN A 95 -17.21 17.35 -5.87
CA ASN A 95 -18.44 17.36 -6.66
C ASN A 95 -18.40 18.22 -7.96
N GLU A 96 -17.27 18.80 -8.26
CA GLU A 96 -17.06 19.62 -9.46
C GLU A 96 -16.05 18.99 -10.41
N SER A 97 -14.90 18.55 -9.84
CA SER A 97 -13.76 18.01 -10.57
C SER A 97 -13.68 16.50 -10.52
N GLY A 98 -14.62 15.83 -9.81
CA GLY A 98 -14.51 14.40 -9.50
C GLY A 98 -13.45 14.13 -8.42
N ARG A 99 -13.05 12.87 -8.30
CA ARG A 99 -12.04 12.46 -7.31
C ARG A 99 -10.64 12.75 -7.80
N GLU A 100 -10.00 13.72 -7.16
CA GLU A 100 -8.68 14.21 -7.53
C GLU A 100 -7.68 14.12 -6.37
N ILE A 101 -6.41 14.50 -6.64
CA ILE A 101 -5.36 14.56 -5.63
C ILE A 101 -5.40 15.88 -4.86
N TRP A 102 -5.40 15.76 -3.53
CA TRP A 102 -5.48 16.86 -2.58
C TRP A 102 -4.30 16.81 -1.61
N LYS A 103 -4.03 17.94 -0.96
CA LYS A 103 -3.08 18.05 0.14
C LYS A 103 -3.52 19.02 1.20
N PHE A 104 -2.94 18.89 2.40
CA PHE A 104 -2.86 19.95 3.40
C PHE A 104 -1.54 19.89 4.17
N ASP A 105 -1.11 21.03 4.73
CA ASP A 105 0.14 21.13 5.45
C ASP A 105 -0.09 21.09 6.97
N LEU A 106 0.68 20.28 7.70
CA LEU A 106 0.55 20.05 9.15
C LEU A 106 0.94 21.26 10.01
N ILE A 107 1.80 22.15 9.49
CA ILE A 107 2.36 23.30 10.24
C ILE A 107 1.48 24.54 10.19
N GLN A 108 0.55 24.63 9.30
CA GLN A 108 -0.28 25.81 9.18
C GLN A 108 -1.22 25.92 10.38
N THR A 109 -0.92 26.88 11.28
CA THR A 109 -1.69 27.19 12.50
C THR A 109 -3.00 27.95 12.22
N SER A 110 -3.29 28.26 10.95
CA SER A 110 -4.52 28.89 10.51
C SER A 110 -5.07 28.11 9.33
N SER A 111 -6.23 27.52 9.50
CA SER A 111 -7.16 26.88 8.59
C SER A 111 -6.96 27.17 7.08
N THR A 112 -5.84 26.80 6.52
CA THR A 112 -5.78 26.55 5.07
C THR A 112 -6.20 25.12 4.92
N GLY A 113 -7.46 24.90 4.60
CA GLY A 113 -8.07 23.62 4.38
C GLY A 113 -7.37 22.78 3.32
N GLY A 114 -7.97 21.69 2.95
CA GLY A 114 -7.49 20.85 1.85
C GLY A 114 -7.38 21.68 0.56
N VAL A 115 -6.29 21.52 -0.17
CA VAL A 115 -6.08 22.16 -1.47
C VAL A 115 -5.96 21.07 -2.53
N MET A 116 -6.83 21.13 -3.55
CA MET A 116 -6.66 20.30 -4.73
C MET A 116 -5.36 20.66 -5.44
N ILE A 117 -4.49 19.68 -5.63
CA ILE A 117 -3.19 19.90 -6.29
C ILE A 117 -3.41 20.06 -7.80
N LYS A 118 -4.22 19.16 -8.36
CA LYS A 118 -4.50 19.15 -9.78
C LYS A 118 -5.80 18.39 -10.08
N ASP A 119 -6.59 18.92 -10.99
CA ASP A 119 -7.63 18.24 -11.75
C ASP A 119 -6.92 17.47 -12.88
N ILE A 120 -6.58 16.20 -12.64
CA ILE A 120 -5.81 15.35 -13.58
C ILE A 120 -6.72 14.92 -14.73
N LYS A 121 -7.94 14.46 -14.41
CA LYS A 121 -8.95 14.10 -15.40
C LYS A 121 -10.00 15.17 -15.49
N THR A 122 -9.72 16.18 -16.30
CA THR A 122 -10.49 17.42 -16.36
C THR A 122 -12.00 17.21 -16.47
N GLY A 123 -12.74 17.87 -15.57
CA GLY A 123 -14.18 17.79 -15.45
C GLY A 123 -14.64 16.94 -14.26
N SER A 124 -15.90 16.53 -14.25
CA SER A 124 -16.49 15.79 -13.11
C SER A 124 -16.19 14.29 -13.09
N SER A 125 -15.19 13.84 -13.83
CA SER A 125 -14.78 12.41 -13.89
C SER A 125 -13.62 12.15 -12.96
N ASP A 126 -13.66 11.01 -12.27
CA ASP A 126 -12.64 10.61 -11.30
C ASP A 126 -11.30 10.24 -11.98
N SER A 127 -10.19 10.78 -11.48
CA SER A 127 -8.83 10.32 -11.79
C SER A 127 -8.45 9.06 -11.01
N PHE A 128 -9.17 8.78 -9.92
CA PHE A 128 -8.95 7.65 -9.03
C PHE A 128 -10.23 6.86 -8.83
N ASP A 129 -10.16 5.53 -8.90
CA ASP A 129 -11.31 4.67 -8.61
C ASP A 129 -11.73 4.79 -7.13
N ILE A 130 -12.99 5.12 -6.89
CA ILE A 130 -13.57 5.27 -5.55
C ILE A 130 -13.49 3.96 -4.72
N GLY A 131 -13.45 2.82 -5.39
CA GLY A 131 -13.39 1.50 -4.75
C GLY A 131 -12.00 1.06 -4.35
N MET A 132 -10.95 1.73 -4.83
CA MET A 132 -9.56 1.33 -4.61
C MET A 132 -8.80 2.35 -3.75
N ALA A 133 -7.93 1.85 -2.88
CA ALA A 133 -6.94 2.67 -2.22
C ALA A 133 -5.84 3.04 -3.23
N VAL A 134 -5.48 4.31 -3.28
CA VAL A 134 -4.32 4.78 -4.05
C VAL A 134 -3.06 4.47 -3.27
N GLU A 135 -2.10 3.86 -3.92
CA GLU A 135 -0.77 3.60 -3.38
C GLU A 135 0.11 4.83 -3.65
N PHE A 136 0.33 5.64 -2.62
CA PHE A 136 1.29 6.74 -2.66
C PHE A 136 2.66 6.27 -2.17
N THR A 137 3.71 6.64 -2.87
CA THR A 137 5.09 6.25 -2.52
C THR A 137 6.03 7.44 -2.67
N GLN A 138 6.76 7.75 -1.60
CA GLN A 138 7.82 8.76 -1.63
C GLN A 138 9.03 8.20 -2.38
N PHE A 139 9.49 8.90 -3.43
CA PHE A 139 10.74 8.61 -4.10
C PHE A 139 11.48 9.92 -4.44
N GLY A 140 12.64 10.11 -3.83
CA GLY A 140 13.31 11.40 -3.83
C GLY A 140 12.47 12.47 -3.13
N GLU A 141 12.28 13.62 -3.76
CA GLU A 141 11.45 14.72 -3.26
C GLU A 141 10.00 14.64 -3.72
N ASP A 142 9.69 13.74 -4.68
CA ASP A 142 8.37 13.60 -5.28
C ASP A 142 7.57 12.44 -4.66
N VAL A 143 6.24 12.54 -4.70
CA VAL A 143 5.30 11.47 -4.36
C VAL A 143 4.76 10.85 -5.65
N TYR A 144 4.86 9.53 -5.79
CA TYR A 144 4.45 8.76 -6.97
C TYR A 144 3.15 8.02 -6.69
N PHE A 145 2.32 7.89 -7.72
CA PHE A 145 1.01 7.24 -7.66
C PHE A 145 0.51 6.86 -9.06
N ALA A 146 -0.54 6.06 -9.13
CA ALA A 146 -1.25 5.73 -10.36
C ALA A 146 -2.50 6.61 -10.49
N ALA A 147 -2.73 7.22 -11.66
CA ALA A 147 -3.91 8.04 -11.95
C ALA A 147 -4.30 7.99 -13.43
N ASP A 148 -5.59 8.22 -13.73
CA ASP A 148 -6.18 8.28 -15.08
C ASP A 148 -6.43 9.74 -15.48
N ASP A 149 -5.85 10.18 -16.57
CA ASP A 149 -6.09 11.52 -17.13
C ASP A 149 -7.25 11.57 -18.16
N GLY A 150 -7.91 10.44 -18.38
CA GLY A 150 -8.97 10.29 -19.37
C GLY A 150 -8.48 10.22 -20.84
N ILE A 151 -7.15 10.22 -21.04
CA ILE A 151 -6.52 10.21 -22.38
C ILE A 151 -5.58 9.01 -22.53
N THR A 152 -4.69 8.81 -21.56
CA THR A 152 -3.68 7.75 -21.57
C THR A 152 -4.07 6.53 -20.75
N GLY A 153 -5.20 6.57 -20.03
CA GLY A 153 -5.59 5.56 -19.06
C GLY A 153 -4.85 5.72 -17.75
N VAL A 154 -4.93 4.69 -16.88
CA VAL A 154 -4.25 4.67 -15.59
C VAL A 154 -2.76 4.43 -15.78
N GLU A 155 -1.96 5.45 -15.50
CA GLU A 155 -0.51 5.47 -15.71
C GLU A 155 0.24 5.93 -14.45
N LEU A 156 1.59 5.88 -14.48
CA LEU A 156 2.44 6.35 -13.38
C LEU A 156 2.57 7.87 -13.42
N TRP A 157 2.16 8.53 -12.35
CA TRP A 157 2.25 9.96 -12.13
C TRP A 157 3.16 10.28 -10.95
N LYS A 158 3.61 11.53 -10.87
CA LYS A 158 4.32 12.07 -9.71
C LYS A 158 3.90 13.50 -9.41
N THR A 159 4.11 13.93 -8.16
CA THR A 159 3.88 15.29 -7.71
C THR A 159 4.95 15.76 -6.73
N ASP A 160 5.35 17.02 -6.83
CA ASP A 160 6.10 17.78 -5.82
C ASP A 160 5.18 18.58 -4.88
N GLY A 161 3.86 18.33 -4.93
CA GLY A 161 2.82 19.07 -4.22
C GLY A 161 2.36 20.35 -4.91
N THR A 162 2.81 20.63 -6.16
CA THR A 162 2.33 21.75 -6.98
C THR A 162 1.58 21.24 -8.20
N THR A 163 0.70 22.09 -8.77
CA THR A 163 -0.03 21.77 -10.01
C THR A 163 0.93 21.54 -11.18
N SER A 164 2.01 22.32 -11.27
CA SER A 164 3.01 22.22 -12.35
C SER A 164 3.93 21.01 -12.19
N GLY A 165 4.23 20.60 -10.97
CA GLY A 165 5.03 19.43 -10.66
C GLY A 165 4.22 18.12 -10.61
N THR A 166 2.88 18.21 -10.73
CA THR A 166 2.04 17.01 -10.87
C THR A 166 1.96 16.64 -12.34
N ILE A 167 2.72 15.61 -12.73
CA ILE A 167 2.93 15.25 -14.13
C ILE A 167 2.90 13.73 -14.34
N LEU A 168 2.49 13.34 -15.54
CA LEU A 168 2.65 11.97 -16.04
C LEU A 168 4.14 11.65 -16.18
N VAL A 169 4.63 10.58 -15.54
CA VAL A 169 6.02 10.13 -15.66
C VAL A 169 6.23 9.49 -17.03
N ARG A 170 5.38 8.54 -17.37
CA ARG A 170 5.39 7.87 -18.67
C ARG A 170 4.02 7.26 -18.99
N ASN A 171 3.60 7.40 -20.25
CA ASN A 171 2.58 6.54 -20.83
C ASN A 171 3.24 5.19 -21.18
N VAL A 172 2.97 4.16 -20.38
CA VAL A 172 3.57 2.83 -20.52
C VAL A 172 2.86 2.03 -21.61
N ASP A 173 1.52 1.99 -21.61
CA ASP A 173 0.74 1.41 -22.73
C ASP A 173 0.42 2.48 -23.76
N LEU A 174 1.20 2.51 -24.83
CA LEU A 174 1.09 3.51 -25.90
C LEU A 174 -0.23 3.44 -26.70
N ASN A 175 -1.09 2.46 -26.45
CA ASN A 175 -2.39 2.31 -27.11
C ASN A 175 -3.54 3.00 -26.36
N ALA A 176 -3.26 3.88 -25.42
CA ALA A 176 -4.24 4.56 -24.57
C ALA A 176 -5.09 3.59 -23.70
N ASN A 177 -4.55 2.41 -23.41
CA ASN A 177 -5.07 1.54 -22.36
C ASN A 177 -4.31 1.82 -21.05
N SER A 178 -4.88 1.41 -19.95
CA SER A 178 -4.24 1.54 -18.65
C SER A 178 -3.11 0.55 -18.46
N SER A 179 -1.91 1.01 -18.11
CA SER A 179 -0.81 0.14 -17.67
C SER A 179 -1.00 -0.38 -16.25
N ASN A 180 -1.86 0.28 -15.46
CA ASN A 180 -2.21 -0.07 -14.08
C ASN A 180 -0.99 -0.28 -13.18
N PRO A 181 -0.16 0.73 -12.95
CA PRO A 181 1.00 0.64 -12.07
C PRO A 181 0.57 0.28 -10.63
N LYS A 182 1.25 -0.71 -10.02
CA LYS A 182 0.99 -1.19 -8.66
C LYS A 182 2.28 -1.60 -7.95
N HIS A 183 2.19 -1.78 -6.63
CA HIS A 183 3.31 -2.28 -5.81
C HIS A 183 4.56 -1.40 -5.91
N LEU A 184 4.36 -0.08 -5.80
CA LEU A 184 5.44 0.90 -5.89
C LEU A 184 6.43 0.71 -4.74
N THR A 185 7.67 0.34 -5.06
CA THR A 185 8.70 -0.02 -4.07
C THR A 185 10.03 0.62 -4.42
N VAL A 186 10.58 1.42 -3.52
CA VAL A 186 11.86 2.12 -3.71
C VAL A 186 13.01 1.21 -3.31
N VAL A 187 14.00 1.06 -4.20
CA VAL A 187 15.26 0.34 -3.94
C VAL A 187 16.42 1.19 -4.44
N GLY A 188 17.19 1.77 -3.53
CA GLY A 188 18.26 2.69 -3.90
C GLY A 188 17.76 3.91 -4.67
N ASP A 189 18.29 4.10 -5.87
CA ASP A 189 17.97 5.22 -6.76
C ASP A 189 16.89 4.86 -7.82
N ASP A 190 16.21 3.73 -7.68
CA ASP A 190 15.17 3.28 -8.59
C ASP A 190 13.85 3.04 -7.84
N LEU A 191 12.73 3.40 -8.48
CA LEU A 191 11.38 3.02 -8.10
C LEU A 191 10.96 1.81 -8.92
N TYR A 192 10.70 0.68 -8.29
CA TYR A 192 10.17 -0.52 -8.92
C TYR A 192 8.65 -0.58 -8.80
N PHE A 193 7.99 -1.13 -9.80
CA PHE A 193 6.54 -1.31 -9.81
C PHE A 193 6.12 -2.37 -10.83
N THR A 194 4.89 -2.79 -10.80
CA THR A 194 4.31 -3.68 -11.82
C THR A 194 3.49 -2.87 -12.80
N ALA A 195 3.57 -3.16 -14.09
CA ALA A 195 2.76 -2.52 -15.11
C ALA A 195 2.63 -3.41 -16.35
N ASN A 196 1.61 -3.12 -17.19
CA ASN A 196 1.35 -3.81 -18.45
C ASN A 196 1.45 -2.79 -19.61
N ASP A 197 2.34 -3.03 -20.54
CA ASP A 197 2.54 -2.17 -21.73
C ASP A 197 1.70 -2.58 -22.94
N GLY A 198 0.82 -3.57 -22.79
CA GLY A 198 0.00 -4.12 -23.85
C GLY A 198 0.74 -5.09 -24.79
N VAL A 199 2.03 -5.35 -24.55
CA VAL A 199 2.90 -6.23 -25.36
C VAL A 199 3.44 -7.41 -24.54
N HIS A 200 3.97 -7.12 -23.33
CA HIS A 200 4.65 -8.11 -22.49
C HIS A 200 3.79 -8.64 -21.35
N GLY A 201 2.51 -8.23 -21.27
CA GLY A 201 1.68 -8.54 -20.11
C GLY A 201 2.09 -7.71 -18.88
N THR A 202 1.65 -8.13 -17.69
CA THR A 202 2.02 -7.46 -16.44
C THR A 202 3.36 -7.96 -15.94
N GLU A 203 4.38 -7.11 -16.00
CA GLU A 203 5.77 -7.41 -15.70
C GLU A 203 6.37 -6.44 -14.68
N LEU A 204 7.63 -6.67 -14.29
CA LEU A 204 8.38 -5.78 -13.41
C LEU A 204 8.97 -4.62 -14.21
N TRP A 205 8.64 -3.42 -13.78
CA TRP A 205 9.12 -2.14 -14.32
C TRP A 205 9.97 -1.41 -13.29
N LYS A 206 10.79 -0.48 -13.76
CA LYS A 206 11.53 0.45 -12.91
C LYS A 206 11.51 1.86 -13.49
N SER A 207 11.74 2.84 -12.63
CA SER A 207 11.82 4.26 -12.98
C SER A 207 12.87 4.97 -12.12
N ASN A 208 13.65 5.85 -12.73
CA ASN A 208 14.46 6.84 -12.01
C ASN A 208 13.77 8.21 -11.89
N GLY A 209 12.46 8.25 -12.08
CA GLY A 209 11.64 9.46 -12.04
C GLY A 209 11.56 10.24 -13.34
N THR A 210 12.20 9.76 -14.42
CA THR A 210 12.15 10.36 -15.76
C THR A 210 11.43 9.43 -16.75
N SER A 211 10.84 10.01 -17.81
CA SER A 211 10.17 9.21 -18.84
C SER A 211 11.13 8.26 -19.57
N VAL A 212 12.38 8.67 -19.81
CA VAL A 212 13.39 7.84 -20.47
C VAL A 212 13.90 6.73 -19.54
N GLY A 213 14.04 7.01 -18.25
CA GLY A 213 14.47 6.04 -17.24
C GLY A 213 13.35 5.17 -16.69
N THR A 214 12.13 5.29 -17.24
CA THR A 214 11.02 4.39 -16.91
C THR A 214 10.93 3.31 -17.97
N GLU A 215 11.26 2.08 -17.63
CA GLU A 215 11.42 0.98 -18.58
C GLU A 215 11.04 -0.37 -17.96
N ILE A 216 10.72 -1.36 -18.78
CA ILE A 216 10.58 -2.73 -18.31
C ILE A 216 11.92 -3.19 -17.74
N HIS A 217 11.93 -3.61 -16.48
CA HIS A 217 13.14 -4.13 -15.85
C HIS A 217 13.39 -5.58 -16.27
N SER A 218 12.34 -6.37 -16.33
CA SER A 218 12.45 -7.77 -16.72
C SER A 218 11.12 -8.27 -17.30
N ASP A 219 11.16 -8.87 -18.50
CA ASP A 219 10.10 -9.71 -19.07
C ASP A 219 10.31 -11.13 -18.51
N ILE A 220 9.72 -11.38 -17.33
CA ILE A 220 9.93 -12.63 -16.56
C ILE A 220 9.17 -13.79 -17.20
N SER A 221 7.98 -13.51 -17.73
CA SER A 221 7.15 -14.49 -18.44
C SER A 221 7.11 -14.13 -19.92
N GLU A 222 8.15 -14.51 -20.67
CA GLU A 222 8.44 -14.07 -22.02
C GLU A 222 7.21 -13.89 -22.93
N GLY A 223 7.16 -12.75 -23.62
CA GLY A 223 6.13 -12.38 -24.60
C GLY A 223 4.89 -11.79 -23.94
N SER A 224 3.69 -12.12 -24.44
CA SER A 224 2.44 -11.51 -23.98
C SER A 224 1.86 -12.12 -22.68
N ASN A 225 2.55 -13.07 -22.08
CA ASN A 225 2.13 -13.65 -20.81
C ASN A 225 2.54 -12.73 -19.65
N SER A 226 1.72 -12.70 -18.61
CA SER A 226 2.02 -11.91 -17.40
C SER A 226 2.75 -12.75 -16.37
N SER A 227 3.83 -12.23 -15.80
CA SER A 227 4.45 -12.81 -14.59
C SER A 227 3.75 -12.38 -13.31
N ASN A 228 2.94 -11.30 -13.35
CA ASN A 228 2.20 -10.76 -12.23
C ASN A 228 3.05 -10.65 -10.94
N PRO A 229 4.11 -9.84 -10.93
CA PRO A 229 4.93 -9.67 -9.75
C PRO A 229 4.11 -9.11 -8.58
N LYS A 230 4.34 -9.64 -7.38
CA LYS A 230 3.65 -9.22 -6.16
C LYS A 230 4.54 -9.38 -4.94
N ASP A 231 4.08 -8.89 -3.79
CA ASP A 231 4.82 -8.96 -2.52
C ASP A 231 6.23 -8.37 -2.67
N LEU A 232 6.32 -7.17 -3.25
CA LEU A 232 7.59 -6.49 -3.50
C LEU A 232 8.17 -5.95 -2.20
N ILE A 233 9.39 -6.38 -1.84
CA ILE A 233 10.11 -5.94 -0.64
C ILE A 233 11.52 -5.51 -0.99
N ALA A 234 11.88 -4.29 -0.59
CA ALA A 234 13.23 -3.77 -0.67
C ALA A 234 14.07 -4.28 0.50
N PHE A 235 15.18 -4.96 0.23
CA PHE A 235 16.08 -5.44 1.27
C PHE A 235 17.54 -5.47 0.77
N SER A 236 18.45 -4.90 1.55
CA SER A 236 19.90 -4.86 1.22
C SER A 236 20.18 -4.40 -0.22
N ASN A 237 19.54 -3.31 -0.65
CA ASN A 237 19.68 -2.72 -1.99
C ASN A 237 19.28 -3.67 -3.14
N ASN A 238 18.47 -4.67 -2.84
CA ASN A 238 17.81 -5.53 -3.83
C ASN A 238 16.30 -5.52 -3.62
N LEU A 239 15.57 -5.85 -4.67
CA LEU A 239 14.15 -6.12 -4.60
C LEU A 239 13.94 -7.63 -4.54
N TYR A 240 13.11 -8.09 -3.60
CA TYR A 240 12.62 -9.46 -3.53
C TYR A 240 11.12 -9.44 -3.78
N PHE A 241 10.61 -10.42 -4.52
CA PHE A 241 9.21 -10.48 -4.89
C PHE A 241 8.81 -11.87 -5.36
N VAL A 242 7.53 -12.14 -5.51
CA VAL A 242 7.00 -13.36 -6.11
C VAL A 242 6.52 -13.06 -7.51
N ALA A 243 6.86 -13.94 -8.47
CA ALA A 243 6.36 -13.84 -9.84
C ALA A 243 6.19 -15.22 -10.49
N HIS A 244 5.36 -15.28 -11.51
CA HIS A 244 5.18 -16.48 -12.34
C HIS A 244 6.23 -16.50 -13.45
N ASN A 245 7.08 -17.52 -13.49
CA ASN A 245 8.20 -17.63 -14.42
C ASN A 245 7.84 -18.37 -15.74
N GLY A 246 6.56 -18.35 -16.14
CA GLY A 246 6.05 -19.11 -17.27
C GLY A 246 5.66 -20.56 -16.93
N SER A 247 6.06 -21.07 -15.76
CA SER A 247 5.79 -22.44 -15.31
C SER A 247 5.11 -22.49 -13.93
N LYS A 248 5.63 -21.72 -12.97
CA LYS A 248 5.11 -21.66 -11.59
C LYS A 248 5.47 -20.32 -10.94
N ASN A 249 4.82 -20.02 -9.82
CA ASN A 249 5.23 -18.91 -8.96
C ASN A 249 6.55 -19.25 -8.25
N VAL A 250 7.47 -18.30 -8.28
CA VAL A 250 8.80 -18.40 -7.67
C VAL A 250 9.14 -17.10 -6.95
N VAL A 251 10.01 -17.18 -5.96
CA VAL A 251 10.63 -15.98 -5.39
C VAL A 251 11.70 -15.51 -6.36
N MET A 252 11.70 -14.23 -6.65
CA MET A 252 12.64 -13.56 -7.54
C MET A 252 13.43 -12.54 -6.73
N ALA A 253 14.65 -12.25 -7.18
CA ALA A 253 15.46 -11.17 -6.64
C ALA A 253 16.09 -10.37 -7.79
N THR A 254 16.16 -9.02 -7.63
CA THR A 254 16.98 -8.19 -8.52
C THR A 254 18.42 -8.20 -8.03
N MET A 255 19.35 -8.33 -8.96
CA MET A 255 20.79 -8.21 -8.73
C MET A 255 21.34 -7.17 -9.71
N GLY A 256 21.29 -5.90 -9.32
CA GLY A 256 21.60 -4.79 -10.24
C GLY A 256 20.61 -4.73 -11.42
N SER A 257 21.10 -4.92 -12.64
CA SER A 257 20.27 -4.90 -13.85
C SER A 257 19.60 -6.24 -14.21
N THR A 258 19.83 -7.29 -13.42
CA THR A 258 19.31 -8.64 -13.71
C THR A 258 18.31 -9.09 -12.67
N THR A 259 17.34 -9.87 -13.11
CA THR A 259 16.38 -10.57 -12.23
C THR A 259 16.70 -12.06 -12.26
N ILE A 260 16.80 -12.68 -11.10
CA ILE A 260 17.08 -14.10 -10.95
C ILE A 260 16.00 -14.77 -10.14
N ALA A 261 15.66 -16.01 -10.49
CA ALA A 261 14.84 -16.85 -9.63
C ALA A 261 15.65 -17.23 -8.39
N PHE A 262 15.13 -16.87 -7.23
CA PHE A 262 15.75 -17.18 -5.95
C PHE A 262 15.25 -18.53 -5.48
N ASN A 263 16.07 -19.55 -5.59
CA ASN A 263 15.77 -20.88 -5.09
C ASN A 263 16.89 -21.34 -4.16
N PRO A 264 16.87 -20.89 -2.90
CA PRO A 264 17.86 -21.34 -1.94
C PRO A 264 17.69 -22.84 -1.72
N MET A 265 18.74 -23.61 -1.92
CA MET A 265 18.81 -25.04 -1.67
C MET A 265 18.12 -25.98 -2.65
N GLY A 266 17.62 -25.51 -3.82
CA GLY A 266 17.02 -26.38 -4.85
C GLY A 266 15.69 -27.03 -4.44
N LEU A 267 14.97 -26.41 -3.50
CA LEU A 267 13.69 -26.89 -3.01
C LEU A 267 12.59 -26.77 -4.07
N ASN A 268 11.65 -27.71 -4.07
CA ASN A 268 10.46 -27.62 -4.92
C ASN A 268 9.40 -26.73 -4.26
N ILE A 269 9.69 -25.43 -4.19
CA ILE A 269 8.84 -24.43 -3.59
C ILE A 269 7.58 -24.23 -4.43
N THR A 270 6.42 -24.29 -3.77
CA THR A 270 5.11 -23.97 -4.35
C THR A 270 4.43 -22.87 -3.51
N ASN A 271 3.63 -22.01 -4.18
CA ASN A 271 2.89 -20.91 -3.55
C ASN A 271 3.75 -20.07 -2.57
N PRO A 272 4.88 -19.52 -3.02
CA PRO A 272 5.67 -18.65 -2.16
C PRO A 272 4.92 -17.33 -1.88
N SER A 273 5.18 -16.76 -0.71
CA SER A 273 4.79 -15.39 -0.34
C SER A 273 5.97 -14.71 0.33
N VAL A 274 6.31 -13.51 -0.09
CA VAL A 274 7.32 -12.71 0.60
C VAL A 274 6.63 -12.03 1.77
N GLY A 275 7.09 -12.30 3.00
CA GLY A 275 6.38 -11.91 4.21
C GLY A 275 6.89 -10.61 4.82
N THR A 276 8.07 -10.62 5.44
CA THR A 276 8.53 -9.47 6.24
C THR A 276 10.04 -9.42 6.35
N ILE A 277 10.55 -8.23 6.72
CA ILE A 277 11.93 -8.03 7.16
C ILE A 277 11.93 -7.99 8.68
N PHE A 278 12.81 -8.77 9.28
CA PHE A 278 13.03 -8.77 10.71
C PHE A 278 14.53 -8.88 10.99
N SER A 279 15.05 -8.01 11.87
CA SER A 279 16.49 -7.87 12.05
C SER A 279 17.20 -7.71 10.69
N ASP A 280 18.30 -8.40 10.46
CA ASP A 280 19.06 -8.35 9.20
C ASP A 280 18.64 -9.45 8.21
N SER A 281 17.38 -9.86 8.21
CA SER A 281 16.90 -10.97 7.38
C SER A 281 15.54 -10.68 6.76
N ILE A 282 15.33 -11.20 5.55
CA ILE A 282 14.01 -11.26 4.93
C ILE A 282 13.44 -12.66 5.11
N TYR A 283 12.19 -12.74 5.48
CA TYR A 283 11.46 -13.99 5.70
C TYR A 283 10.39 -14.15 4.64
N PHE A 284 10.24 -15.34 4.13
CA PHE A 284 9.14 -15.69 3.24
C PHE A 284 8.65 -17.11 3.54
N THR A 285 7.39 -17.36 3.23
CA THR A 285 6.77 -18.67 3.39
C THR A 285 6.64 -19.35 2.05
N ALA A 286 6.72 -20.66 2.05
CA ALA A 286 6.50 -21.47 0.88
C ALA A 286 6.12 -22.90 1.26
N ASN A 287 5.32 -23.54 0.42
CA ASN A 287 4.99 -24.95 0.60
C ASN A 287 6.02 -25.83 -0.10
N GLU A 288 6.51 -26.85 0.56
CA GLU A 288 7.27 -27.93 -0.03
C GLU A 288 6.41 -29.20 -0.07
N GLY A 289 5.84 -29.51 -1.24
CA GLY A 289 4.89 -30.61 -1.38
C GLY A 289 3.52 -30.29 -0.74
N LEU A 290 2.79 -31.32 -0.34
CA LEU A 290 1.41 -31.20 0.14
C LEU A 290 1.28 -30.79 1.62
N PHE A 291 2.37 -30.81 2.42
CA PHE A 291 2.24 -30.81 3.88
C PHE A 291 3.32 -30.04 4.68
N GLN A 292 4.16 -29.23 4.06
CA GLN A 292 5.20 -28.49 4.80
C GLN A 292 5.23 -27.01 4.43
N ILE A 293 5.19 -26.15 5.46
CA ILE A 293 5.49 -24.72 5.34
C ILE A 293 6.93 -24.54 5.76
N ASN A 294 7.72 -23.91 4.88
CA ASN A 294 9.10 -23.58 5.17
C ASN A 294 9.22 -22.08 5.37
N LEU A 295 9.76 -21.66 6.49
CA LEU A 295 10.23 -20.31 6.71
C LEU A 295 11.66 -20.24 6.19
N ILE A 296 11.90 -19.35 5.23
CA ILE A 296 13.21 -19.17 4.63
C ILE A 296 13.70 -17.79 5.03
N SER A 297 14.86 -17.72 5.65
CA SER A 297 15.54 -16.49 6.01
C SER A 297 16.68 -16.23 5.02
N ILE A 298 16.74 -15.00 4.51
CA ILE A 298 17.84 -14.52 3.69
C ILE A 298 18.60 -13.48 4.48
N HIS A 299 19.86 -13.74 4.78
CA HIS A 299 20.75 -12.80 5.44
C HIS A 299 21.81 -12.30 4.43
N PRO A 300 22.10 -10.98 4.35
CA PRO A 300 23.11 -10.48 3.42
C PRO A 300 24.48 -11.09 3.65
N GLY A 301 25.06 -11.69 2.61
CA GLY A 301 26.40 -12.29 2.69
C GLY A 301 26.49 -13.66 3.35
N ALA A 302 25.39 -14.24 3.79
CA ALA A 302 25.32 -15.61 4.32
C ALA A 302 24.54 -16.53 3.38
N ASN A 303 24.74 -17.85 3.53
CA ASN A 303 23.86 -18.81 2.90
C ASN A 303 22.45 -18.69 3.52
N PRO A 304 21.37 -18.79 2.73
CA PRO A 304 20.01 -18.81 3.28
C PRO A 304 19.87 -19.93 4.30
N ILE A 305 19.26 -19.59 5.42
CA ILE A 305 18.95 -20.58 6.46
C ILE A 305 17.51 -21.03 6.28
N LEU A 306 17.30 -22.31 6.11
CA LEU A 306 15.99 -22.92 6.04
C LEU A 306 15.58 -23.33 7.45
N PHE A 307 14.51 -22.76 7.96
CA PHE A 307 13.82 -23.27 9.13
C PHE A 307 12.63 -24.10 8.64
N ILE A 308 12.70 -25.40 8.83
CA ILE A 308 11.53 -26.25 8.61
C ILE A 308 10.70 -26.15 9.88
N VAL A 309 9.57 -25.46 9.78
CA VAL A 309 8.57 -25.47 10.83
C VAL A 309 7.68 -26.69 10.58
N PRO A 310 7.79 -27.76 11.37
CA PRO A 310 6.92 -28.91 11.23
C PRO A 310 5.54 -28.54 11.77
N VAL A 311 4.72 -27.94 10.95
CA VAL A 311 3.30 -27.76 11.24
C VAL A 311 2.59 -28.96 10.64
N ASP A 312 1.90 -29.73 11.47
CA ASP A 312 1.05 -30.83 11.01
C ASP A 312 -0.21 -30.22 10.38
N LEU A 313 -0.15 -30.03 9.06
CA LEU A 313 -1.15 -29.30 8.27
C LEU A 313 -2.16 -30.26 7.65
N HIS A 314 -2.68 -31.20 8.41
CA HIS A 314 -3.66 -32.16 7.88
C HIS A 314 -4.91 -31.47 7.27
N ASP A 315 -5.12 -30.18 7.51
CA ASP A 315 -6.33 -29.46 7.11
C ASP A 315 -6.10 -28.08 6.43
N TRP A 316 -4.88 -27.74 5.94
CA TRP A 316 -4.59 -26.39 5.46
C TRP A 316 -4.44 -26.33 3.94
N ASN A 317 -5.29 -25.52 3.31
CA ASN A 317 -5.27 -25.29 1.85
C ASN A 317 -4.46 -24.06 1.41
N GLU A 318 -4.04 -23.20 2.34
CA GLU A 318 -3.31 -21.95 2.03
C GLU A 318 -2.07 -21.78 2.92
N ALA A 319 -1.05 -21.10 2.39
CA ALA A 319 0.15 -20.77 3.15
C ALA A 319 -0.18 -19.73 4.25
N PRO A 320 0.44 -19.80 5.45
CA PRO A 320 0.24 -18.78 6.47
C PRO A 320 0.77 -17.43 5.99
N GLU A 321 0.07 -16.37 6.33
CA GLU A 321 0.59 -15.02 6.20
C GLU A 321 1.50 -14.69 7.39
N ILE A 322 2.69 -14.16 7.13
CA ILE A 322 3.54 -13.58 8.16
C ILE A 322 3.05 -12.17 8.40
N LEU A 323 2.49 -11.93 9.57
CA LEU A 323 1.81 -10.67 9.82
C LEU A 323 2.63 -9.65 10.61
N VAL A 324 3.50 -10.04 11.50
CA VAL A 324 4.25 -9.09 12.34
C VAL A 324 5.56 -9.71 12.85
N ALA A 325 6.64 -8.96 12.71
CA ALA A 325 7.84 -9.14 13.53
C ALA A 325 7.81 -8.07 14.62
N THR A 326 7.91 -8.43 15.89
CA THR A 326 7.95 -7.48 16.99
C THR A 326 9.33 -7.49 17.65
N ASP A 327 9.94 -6.32 17.71
CA ASP A 327 11.16 -6.06 18.46
C ASP A 327 10.72 -5.67 19.88
N ASN A 328 10.87 -6.53 20.85
CA ASN A 328 10.67 -6.18 22.26
C ASN A 328 12.04 -6.00 22.91
N GLU A 329 12.25 -4.85 23.55
CA GLU A 329 13.49 -4.41 24.23
C GLU A 329 14.01 -5.37 25.34
N ILE A 330 13.50 -6.57 25.47
CA ILE A 330 13.90 -7.55 26.48
C ILE A 330 14.33 -8.86 25.78
N ASP A 331 15.57 -8.91 25.34
CA ASP A 331 16.43 -10.09 25.07
C ASP A 331 15.85 -11.28 24.29
N SER A 332 14.75 -11.18 23.57
CA SER A 332 14.25 -12.26 22.71
C SER A 332 13.60 -11.71 21.44
N GLU A 333 14.20 -12.02 20.30
CA GLU A 333 13.64 -11.78 18.98
C GLU A 333 12.44 -12.72 18.78
N ASN A 334 11.25 -12.17 18.59
CA ASN A 334 10.02 -12.94 18.45
C ASN A 334 9.44 -12.73 17.05
N ILE A 335 9.20 -13.81 16.34
CA ILE A 335 8.47 -13.81 15.06
C ILE A 335 7.07 -14.35 15.34
N LEU A 336 6.05 -13.57 15.01
CA LEU A 336 4.65 -13.94 15.16
C LEU A 336 4.09 -14.39 13.81
N PHE A 337 3.59 -15.60 13.76
CA PHE A 337 2.89 -16.14 12.59
C PHE A 337 1.39 -16.10 12.83
N LEU A 338 0.63 -15.59 11.87
CA LEU A 338 -0.80 -15.71 11.84
C LEU A 338 -1.20 -16.68 10.75
N THR A 339 -2.06 -17.62 11.11
CA THR A 339 -2.57 -18.60 10.16
C THR A 339 -4.10 -18.59 10.21
N ASN A 340 -4.73 -18.69 9.05
CA ASN A 340 -6.17 -18.81 8.93
C ASN A 340 -6.57 -20.29 8.82
N ASP A 341 -7.36 -20.78 9.76
CA ASP A 341 -8.02 -22.09 9.63
C ASP A 341 -9.40 -21.89 8.98
N PHE A 342 -9.51 -22.11 7.68
CA PHE A 342 -10.75 -21.92 6.93
C PHE A 342 -11.67 -23.16 6.87
N ASN A 343 -11.25 -24.30 7.41
CA ASN A 343 -11.90 -25.55 7.02
C ASN A 343 -13.12 -25.98 7.80
N ASN A 344 -13.50 -25.42 8.94
CA ASN A 344 -14.75 -25.88 9.60
C ASN A 344 -15.36 -24.98 10.66
N ASN A 345 -14.88 -23.79 10.90
CA ASN A 345 -15.49 -22.92 11.91
C ASN A 345 -15.41 -21.43 11.50
N PRO A 346 -16.54 -20.75 11.21
CA PRO A 346 -16.54 -19.31 10.95
C PRO A 346 -16.07 -18.46 12.15
N ASP A 347 -15.90 -19.07 13.31
CA ASP A 347 -15.31 -18.49 14.51
C ASP A 347 -13.82 -18.88 14.68
N SER A 348 -13.17 -19.50 13.68
CA SER A 348 -11.78 -19.94 13.79
C SER A 348 -10.86 -18.75 13.94
N ARG A 349 -10.22 -18.77 15.05
CA ARG A 349 -9.38 -17.73 15.61
C ARG A 349 -7.97 -17.92 15.10
N TYR A 350 -7.29 -16.83 14.90
CA TYR A 350 -5.88 -16.79 14.55
C TYR A 350 -5.06 -17.59 15.57
N LEU A 351 -4.21 -18.50 15.09
CA LEU A 351 -3.25 -19.19 15.92
C LEU A 351 -1.96 -18.37 15.93
N PHE A 352 -1.51 -17.99 17.12
CA PHE A 352 -0.28 -17.24 17.32
C PHE A 352 0.84 -18.22 17.66
N TYR A 353 1.94 -18.15 16.91
CA TYR A 353 3.15 -18.88 17.22
C TYR A 353 4.26 -17.90 17.57
N HIS A 354 4.93 -18.14 18.65
CA HIS A 354 6.05 -17.39 19.14
C HIS A 354 7.34 -18.18 18.91
N TRP A 355 8.33 -17.54 18.29
CA TRP A 355 9.66 -18.13 18.10
C TRP A 355 10.61 -17.47 19.08
N ASP A 356 11.25 -18.22 19.95
CA ASP A 356 12.37 -17.76 20.75
C ASP A 356 13.69 -18.33 20.20
N ASN A 357 14.72 -17.49 20.15
CA ASN A 357 16.03 -17.83 19.60
C ASN A 357 16.82 -18.85 20.43
N SER A 358 16.28 -19.27 21.56
CA SER A 358 16.98 -20.10 22.53
C SER A 358 16.80 -21.61 22.37
N TYR A 359 16.56 -22.13 21.20
CA TYR A 359 16.39 -23.54 20.82
C TYR A 359 14.99 -23.91 20.30
N SER A 360 14.81 -23.91 18.99
CA SER A 360 13.96 -24.82 18.17
C SER A 360 12.59 -25.26 18.73
N ASN A 361 11.92 -24.51 19.56
CA ASN A 361 10.59 -24.85 20.05
C ASN A 361 9.56 -23.78 19.66
N LEU A 362 8.59 -24.20 18.85
CA LEU A 362 7.37 -23.43 18.63
C LEU A 362 6.50 -23.51 19.88
N HIS A 363 6.16 -22.38 20.46
CA HIS A 363 5.21 -22.30 21.56
C HIS A 363 3.86 -21.79 21.06
N TYR A 364 2.82 -22.56 21.36
CA TYR A 364 1.43 -22.15 21.20
C TYR A 364 1.08 -21.13 22.28
N VAL A 365 0.56 -19.97 21.91
CA VAL A 365 0.07 -18.94 22.84
C VAL A 365 -1.45 -18.89 22.84
#